data_0394c5eb10adc233f5e4c9c86cf8fffc
#
_entry.id   0394c5eb10adc233f5e4c9c86cf8fffc
#
_cell.length_a   1.000
_cell.length_b   1.000
_cell.length_c   1.000
_cell.angle_alpha   90.00
_cell.angle_beta   90.00
_cell.angle_gamma   90.00
#
_symmetry.space_group_name_H-M   'P 1'
#
loop_
_entity.id
_entity.type
_entity.pdbx_description
1 polymer ?
#
loop_
_entity_poly.entity_id
_entity_poly.type
_entity_poly.pdbx_seq_one_letter_code
_entity_poly.pdbx_strand_id
1 'polypeptide(L)'
;MKKPRLVLSDSAIADILEQVDWYLGQSGRPLARRWEKAVTSAISYVVTHPAAGPLCTFKSPELRGVRRTAIPGFPKHLLFYRFDEAEVFVLRVVHGARDLERLL
;
A
#
# COMPACT_ATOMS: atom_id res chain seq x y z
N MET A 1 2.16 -19.57 -15.62
CA MET A 1 1.32 -18.41 -15.27
C MET A 1 2.13 -17.15 -15.21
N LYS A 2 1.67 -16.12 -15.87
CA LYS A 2 2.35 -14.82 -15.82
C LYS A 2 2.04 -14.13 -14.50
N LYS A 3 3.05 -13.52 -13.91
CA LYS A 3 2.83 -12.60 -12.78
C LYS A 3 2.03 -11.40 -13.26
N PRO A 4 1.11 -10.89 -12.45
CA PRO A 4 0.42 -9.66 -12.81
C PRO A 4 1.42 -8.49 -12.84
N ARG A 5 1.13 -7.53 -13.70
CA ARG A 5 1.91 -6.31 -13.78
C ARG A 5 1.60 -5.43 -12.58
N LEU A 6 2.63 -4.89 -11.95
CA LEU A 6 2.49 -3.97 -10.83
C LEU A 6 2.32 -2.55 -11.36
N VAL A 7 1.30 -1.86 -10.87
CA VAL A 7 1.07 -0.44 -11.15
C VAL A 7 0.91 0.29 -9.82
N LEU A 8 1.73 1.31 -9.61
CA LEU A 8 1.61 2.20 -8.45
C LEU A 8 0.97 3.50 -8.90
N SER A 9 -0.07 3.94 -8.20
CA SER A 9 -0.65 5.26 -8.46
C SER A 9 0.34 6.35 -8.08
N ASP A 10 0.19 7.53 -8.66
CA ASP A 10 1.01 8.69 -8.28
C ASP A 10 0.85 8.99 -6.80
N SER A 11 -0.36 8.86 -6.28
CA SER A 11 -0.64 9.08 -4.86
C SER A 11 0.09 8.07 -3.97
N ALA A 12 0.14 6.80 -4.38
CA ALA A 12 0.86 5.78 -3.62
C ALA A 12 2.36 6.08 -3.60
N ILE A 13 2.92 6.47 -4.74
CA ILE A 13 4.33 6.86 -4.82
C ILE A 13 4.61 8.04 -3.89
N ALA A 14 3.77 9.07 -3.93
CA ALA A 14 3.90 10.22 -3.05
C ALA A 14 3.80 9.83 -1.58
N ASP A 15 2.86 8.97 -1.22
CA ASP A 15 2.71 8.47 0.16
C ASP A 15 3.99 7.82 0.66
N ILE A 16 4.57 6.95 -0.16
CA ILE A 16 5.79 6.22 0.21
C ILE A 16 6.96 7.17 0.42
N LEU A 17 7.14 8.11 -0.51
CA LEU A 17 8.26 9.05 -0.46
C LEU A 17 8.12 10.07 0.67
N GLU A 18 6.91 10.56 0.93
CA GLU A 18 6.66 11.47 2.06
C GLU A 18 7.00 10.81 3.38
N GLN A 19 6.69 9.52 3.51
CA GLN A 19 7.01 8.79 4.73
C GLN A 19 8.52 8.55 4.87
N VAL A 20 9.23 8.34 3.76
CA VAL A 20 10.70 8.28 3.76
C VAL A 20 11.28 9.58 4.32
N ASP A 21 10.81 10.72 3.81
CA ASP A 21 11.28 12.02 4.27
C ASP A 21 11.01 12.25 5.74
N TRP A 22 9.82 11.86 6.20
CA TRP A 22 9.45 11.97 7.61
C TRP A 22 10.42 11.16 8.50
N TYR A 23 10.69 9.90 8.13
CA TYR A 23 11.57 9.06 8.92
C TYR A 23 13.03 9.55 8.89
N LEU A 24 13.48 10.07 7.74
CA LEU A 24 14.81 10.68 7.65
C LEU A 24 14.95 11.85 8.62
N GLY A 25 13.93 12.69 8.73
CA GLY A 25 13.93 13.84 9.63
C GLY A 25 13.85 13.47 11.11
N GLN A 26 13.15 12.35 11.43
CA GLN A 26 12.92 11.95 12.82
C GLN A 26 14.02 11.04 13.38
N SER A 27 14.47 10.07 12.62
CA SER A 27 15.32 9.00 13.13
C SER A 27 16.47 8.63 12.20
N GLY A 28 16.60 9.33 11.09
CA GLY A 28 17.69 9.12 10.14
C GLY A 28 17.49 7.93 9.21
N ARG A 29 18.56 7.58 8.50
CA ARG A 29 18.55 6.58 7.43
C ARG A 29 18.09 5.18 7.82
N PRO A 30 18.46 4.63 8.99
CA PRO A 30 18.08 3.26 9.31
C PRO A 30 16.57 3.03 9.30
N LEU A 31 15.79 3.95 9.87
CA LEU A 31 14.34 3.81 9.91
C LEU A 31 13.73 3.99 8.52
N ALA A 32 14.23 4.96 7.75
CA ALA A 32 13.76 5.18 6.38
C ALA A 32 14.01 3.94 5.51
N ARG A 33 15.17 3.28 5.64
CA ARG A 33 15.47 2.05 4.92
C ARG A 33 14.58 0.89 5.33
N ARG A 34 14.29 0.78 6.63
CA ARG A 34 13.36 -0.25 7.11
C ARG A 34 11.97 -0.07 6.52
N TRP A 35 11.52 1.19 6.43
CA TRP A 35 10.26 1.52 5.78
C TRP A 35 10.25 1.09 4.30
N GLU A 36 11.28 1.47 3.55
CA GLU A 36 11.37 1.11 2.14
C GLU A 36 11.35 -0.40 1.93
N LYS A 37 12.10 -1.15 2.73
CA LYS A 37 12.11 -2.61 2.67
C LYS A 37 10.74 -3.20 3.02
N ALA A 38 10.09 -2.65 4.04
CA ALA A 38 8.79 -3.14 4.48
C ALA A 38 7.72 -2.92 3.39
N VAL A 39 7.75 -1.74 2.75
CA VAL A 39 6.83 -1.45 1.64
C VAL A 39 7.10 -2.38 0.47
N THR A 40 8.37 -2.59 0.12
CA THR A 40 8.74 -3.52 -0.96
C THR A 40 8.24 -4.94 -0.66
N SER A 41 8.38 -5.39 0.58
CA SER A 41 7.88 -6.70 0.99
C SER A 41 6.35 -6.79 0.89
N ALA A 42 5.64 -5.75 1.31
CA ALA A 42 4.19 -5.71 1.22
C ALA A 42 3.73 -5.75 -0.25
N ILE A 43 4.39 -4.98 -1.11
CA ILE A 43 4.09 -4.97 -2.55
C ILE A 43 4.34 -6.34 -3.16
N SER A 44 5.47 -6.95 -2.87
CA SER A 44 5.81 -8.29 -3.36
C SER A 44 4.76 -9.32 -2.92
N TYR A 45 4.31 -9.21 -1.68
CA TYR A 45 3.28 -10.11 -1.15
C TYR A 45 1.95 -9.97 -1.91
N VAL A 46 1.48 -8.74 -2.16
CA VAL A 46 0.20 -8.56 -2.87
C VAL A 46 0.30 -8.94 -4.34
N VAL A 47 1.44 -8.79 -4.96
CA VAL A 47 1.66 -9.24 -6.35
C VAL A 47 1.60 -10.76 -6.42
N THR A 48 2.17 -11.45 -5.42
CA THR A 48 2.23 -12.92 -5.38
C THR A 48 0.91 -13.53 -4.89
N HIS A 49 0.21 -12.85 -3.97
CA HIS A 49 -1.02 -13.34 -3.34
C HIS A 49 -2.10 -12.25 -3.35
N PRO A 50 -2.58 -11.83 -4.52
CA PRO A 50 -3.46 -10.66 -4.59
C PRO A 50 -4.81 -10.85 -3.89
N ALA A 51 -5.30 -12.07 -3.79
CA ALA A 51 -6.58 -12.33 -3.13
C ALA A 51 -6.47 -12.52 -1.61
N ALA A 52 -5.26 -12.49 -1.05
CA ALA A 52 -5.06 -12.77 0.37
C ALA A 52 -5.48 -11.61 1.28
N GLY A 53 -5.36 -10.37 0.83
CA GLY A 53 -5.75 -9.23 1.63
C GLY A 53 -7.27 -9.13 1.78
N PRO A 54 -7.77 -8.80 2.99
CA PRO A 54 -9.22 -8.66 3.17
C PRO A 54 -9.81 -7.52 2.35
N LEU A 55 -11.04 -7.72 1.90
CA LEU A 55 -11.78 -6.67 1.21
C LEU A 55 -12.15 -5.56 2.17
N CYS A 56 -12.03 -4.32 1.70
CA CYS A 56 -12.51 -3.15 2.41
C CYS A 56 -13.99 -2.97 2.17
N THR A 57 -14.68 -2.38 3.16
CA THR A 57 -16.13 -2.14 3.09
C THR A 57 -16.40 -0.65 2.92
N PHE A 58 -16.01 -0.09 1.79
CA PHE A 58 -16.29 1.31 1.47
C PHE A 58 -17.68 1.45 0.85
N LYS A 59 -18.31 2.59 1.09
CA LYS A 59 -19.63 2.88 0.55
C LYS A 59 -19.61 3.24 -0.93
N SER A 60 -18.53 3.88 -1.38
CA SER A 60 -18.40 4.30 -2.75
C SER A 60 -18.31 3.11 -3.71
N PRO A 61 -19.19 3.02 -4.74
CA PRO A 61 -19.08 1.94 -5.72
C PRO A 61 -17.75 1.91 -6.46
N GLU A 62 -17.11 3.07 -6.60
CA GLU A 62 -15.82 3.19 -7.30
C GLU A 62 -14.69 2.49 -6.55
N LEU A 63 -14.88 2.24 -5.25
CA LEU A 63 -13.89 1.56 -4.42
C LEU A 63 -14.21 0.08 -4.21
N ARG A 64 -15.14 -0.44 -4.99
CA ARG A 64 -15.47 -1.86 -4.93
C ARG A 64 -14.25 -2.70 -5.31
N GLY A 65 -14.00 -3.76 -4.56
CA GLY A 65 -12.88 -4.64 -4.83
C GLY A 65 -11.56 -4.20 -4.23
N VAL A 66 -11.51 -3.05 -3.55
CA VAL A 66 -10.30 -2.60 -2.87
C VAL A 66 -10.02 -3.51 -1.68
N ARG A 67 -8.77 -3.94 -1.56
CA ARG A 67 -8.25 -4.76 -0.47
C ARG A 67 -7.16 -4.01 0.26
N ARG A 68 -6.80 -4.50 1.43
CA ARG A 68 -5.74 -3.90 2.23
C ARG A 68 -4.76 -4.96 2.74
N THR A 69 -3.55 -4.52 3.00
CA THR A 69 -2.56 -5.32 3.72
C THR A 69 -1.75 -4.41 4.62
N ALA A 70 -1.25 -4.97 5.72
CA ALA A 70 -0.38 -4.23 6.64
C ALA A 70 1.03 -4.10 6.06
N ILE A 71 1.76 -3.09 6.51
CA ILE A 71 3.18 -2.94 6.19
C ILE A 71 3.98 -3.62 7.31
N PRO A 72 4.80 -4.63 7.02
CA PRO A 72 5.55 -5.35 8.06
C PRO A 72 6.40 -4.44 8.92
N GLY A 73 6.22 -4.50 10.24
CA GLY A 73 6.94 -3.64 11.18
C GLY A 73 6.38 -2.24 11.34
N PHE A 74 5.35 -1.88 10.57
CA PHE A 74 4.67 -0.58 10.63
C PHE A 74 3.17 -0.81 10.71
N PRO A 75 2.67 -1.35 11.83
CA PRO A 75 1.30 -1.87 11.93
C PRO A 75 0.20 -0.83 11.79
N LYS A 76 0.53 0.46 11.95
CA LYS A 76 -0.45 1.53 11.78
C LYS A 76 -0.63 1.96 10.33
N HIS A 77 0.24 1.51 9.43
CA HIS A 77 0.18 1.83 8.02
C HIS A 77 -0.46 0.69 7.24
N LEU A 78 -1.27 1.04 6.25
CA LEU A 78 -1.96 0.10 5.39
C LEU A 78 -1.66 0.42 3.93
N LEU A 79 -1.50 -0.64 3.15
CA LEU A 79 -1.40 -0.57 1.70
C LEU A 79 -2.76 -0.97 1.13
N PHE A 80 -3.36 -0.08 0.34
CA PHE A 80 -4.64 -0.32 -0.32
C PHE A 80 -4.39 -0.63 -1.79
N TYR A 81 -4.99 -1.71 -2.26
CA TYR A 81 -4.78 -2.19 -3.62
C TYR A 81 -6.03 -2.86 -4.16
N ARG A 82 -6.07 -3.04 -5.46
CA ARG A 82 -7.01 -3.94 -6.12
C ARG A 82 -6.30 -4.61 -7.28
N PHE A 83 -6.90 -5.65 -7.81
CA PHE A 83 -6.26 -6.41 -8.86
C PHE A 83 -7.31 -6.96 -9.84
N ASP A 84 -6.82 -7.26 -11.03
CA ASP A 84 -7.56 -8.04 -12.02
C ASP A 84 -6.63 -9.14 -12.55
N GLU A 85 -7.00 -9.77 -13.65
CA GLU A 85 -6.19 -10.86 -14.21
C GLU A 85 -4.82 -10.41 -14.72
N ALA A 86 -4.68 -9.14 -15.08
CA ALA A 86 -3.47 -8.61 -15.70
C ALA A 86 -2.60 -7.80 -14.75
N GLU A 87 -3.21 -7.11 -13.76
CA GLU A 87 -2.52 -6.07 -13.00
C GLU A 87 -2.88 -6.08 -11.53
N VAL A 88 -1.91 -5.69 -10.71
CA VAL A 88 -2.13 -5.30 -9.31
C VAL A 88 -1.90 -3.79 -9.22
N PHE A 89 -2.92 -3.07 -8.76
CA PHE A 89 -2.88 -1.62 -8.59
C PHE A 89 -2.72 -1.28 -7.12
N VAL A 90 -1.63 -0.63 -6.77
CA VAL A 90 -1.48 -0.06 -5.43
C VAL A 90 -2.03 1.36 -5.45
N LEU A 91 -3.09 1.60 -4.69
CA LEU A 91 -3.83 2.85 -4.70
C LEU A 91 -3.26 3.87 -3.71
N ARG A 92 -3.01 3.45 -2.47
CA ARG A 92 -2.49 4.31 -1.42
C ARG A 92 -1.69 3.49 -0.41
N VAL A 93 -0.74 4.17 0.25
CA VAL A 93 -0.01 3.62 1.40
C VAL A 93 -0.07 4.67 2.49
N VAL A 94 -1.04 4.54 3.40
CA VAL A 94 -1.37 5.59 4.37
C VAL A 94 -1.61 5.02 5.76
N HIS A 95 -1.58 5.92 6.74
CA HIS A 95 -1.91 5.58 8.11
C HIS A 95 -3.38 5.18 8.21
N GLY A 96 -3.66 4.02 8.82
CA GLY A 96 -5.01 3.44 8.85
C GLY A 96 -6.04 4.19 9.69
N ALA A 97 -5.60 5.19 10.48
CA ALA A 97 -6.52 6.00 11.28
C ALA A 97 -7.18 7.14 10.49
N ARG A 98 -6.74 7.38 9.24
CA ARG A 98 -7.31 8.44 8.42
C ARG A 98 -8.66 8.03 7.84
N ASP A 99 -9.44 9.01 7.40
CA ASP A 99 -10.67 8.77 6.65
C ASP A 99 -10.28 8.26 5.26
N LEU A 100 -10.19 6.95 5.14
CA LEU A 100 -9.63 6.28 3.98
C LEU A 100 -10.49 6.45 2.73
N GLU A 101 -11.80 6.47 2.89
CA GLU A 101 -12.71 6.59 1.75
C GLU A 101 -12.52 7.92 1.03
N ARG A 102 -12.22 8.98 1.77
CA ARG A 102 -11.95 10.29 1.17
C ARG A 102 -10.59 10.35 0.49
N LEU A 103 -9.62 9.58 0.98
CA LEU A 103 -8.27 9.55 0.42
C LEU A 103 -8.19 8.71 -0.85
N LEU A 104 -9.03 7.73 -0.95
CA LEU A 104 -9.09 6.85 -2.10
C LEU A 104 -10.02 7.39 -3.17
#